data_97febd91053e8b3422da59df81ad737f
#
_entry.id   97febd91053e8b3422da59df81ad737f
#
_cell.length_a   1.000
_cell.length_b   1.000
_cell.length_c   1.000
_cell.angle_alpha   90.00
_cell.angle_beta   90.00
_cell.angle_gamma   90.00
#
_symmetry.space_group_name_H-M   'P 1'
#
loop_
_entity.id
_entity.type
_entity.pdbx_description
1 polymer ?
#
loop_
_entity_poly.entity_id
_entity_poly.type
_entity_poly.pdbx_seq_one_letter_code
_entity_poly.pdbx_strand_id
1 'polypeptide(L)'
;MVINGHTFYDMMISAANALDNNKTAINNMNVFPVPDGDTGINMTLTLSTVRTLDGFDGSVSECAGKIADMVLRSARGNSGAILSLFFRGMAKALAGLDDADATDIAKAFRRGTEEAYKAVMNPTEGTILTVMRKTAEEAEEIAKTRFAGDVEGMFTYLMDVAQEALDKTPEQLPILKEVNVVDAGGYGFVY
;
A
#
# COMPACT_ATOMS: atom_id res chain seq x y z
N MET A 1 -18.66 8.39 -6.61
CA MET A 1 -18.72 7.58 -5.38
C MET A 1 -17.71 8.15 -4.37
N VAL A 2 -18.01 8.08 -3.08
CA VAL A 2 -17.07 8.44 -2.00
C VAL A 2 -16.79 7.19 -1.16
N ILE A 3 -15.67 7.16 -0.45
CA ILE A 3 -15.30 6.10 0.47
C ILE A 3 -15.62 6.55 1.89
N ASN A 4 -16.58 5.92 2.53
CA ASN A 4 -16.86 6.08 3.96
C ASN A 4 -16.03 5.09 4.80
N GLY A 5 -16.15 5.16 6.14
CA GLY A 5 -15.39 4.29 7.03
C GLY A 5 -15.67 2.80 6.84
N HIS A 6 -16.93 2.43 6.57
CA HIS A 6 -17.30 1.04 6.30
C HIS A 6 -16.66 0.51 5.00
N THR A 7 -16.77 1.27 3.91
CA THR A 7 -16.13 0.92 2.63
C THR A 7 -14.61 0.81 2.79
N PHE A 8 -13.98 1.74 3.52
CA PHE A 8 -12.54 1.69 3.77
C PHE A 8 -12.15 0.45 4.56
N TYR A 9 -12.93 0.08 5.56
CA TYR A 9 -12.74 -1.16 6.31
C TYR A 9 -12.81 -2.41 5.41
N ASP A 10 -13.84 -2.51 4.56
CA ASP A 10 -14.01 -3.64 3.63
C ASP A 10 -12.85 -3.75 2.64
N MET A 11 -12.35 -2.61 2.14
CA MET A 11 -11.15 -2.57 1.29
C MET A 11 -9.93 -3.13 2.02
N MET A 12 -9.74 -2.77 3.30
CA MET A 12 -8.60 -3.26 4.09
C MET A 12 -8.71 -4.76 4.41
N ILE A 13 -9.91 -5.28 4.65
CA ILE A 13 -10.15 -6.73 4.80
C ILE A 13 -9.84 -7.46 3.48
N SER A 14 -10.26 -6.91 2.35
CA SER A 14 -9.97 -7.46 1.03
C SER A 14 -8.46 -7.50 0.76
N ALA A 15 -7.75 -6.41 1.04
CA ALA A 15 -6.29 -6.34 0.91
C ALA A 15 -5.57 -7.36 1.81
N ALA A 16 -6.00 -7.52 3.07
CA ALA A 16 -5.45 -8.53 3.98
C ALA A 16 -5.64 -9.96 3.45
N ASN A 17 -6.79 -10.25 2.85
CA ASN A 17 -7.07 -11.54 2.23
C ASN A 17 -6.24 -11.76 0.96
N ALA A 18 -6.07 -10.74 0.13
CA ALA A 18 -5.25 -10.79 -1.07
C ALA A 18 -3.78 -11.08 -0.74
N LEU A 19 -3.21 -10.39 0.26
CA LEU A 19 -1.85 -10.66 0.75
C LEU A 19 -1.69 -12.09 1.27
N ASP A 20 -2.64 -12.58 2.06
CA ASP A 20 -2.59 -13.94 2.61
C ASP A 20 -2.62 -15.00 1.51
N ASN A 21 -3.46 -14.82 0.50
CA ASN A 21 -3.57 -15.72 -0.65
C ASN A 21 -2.28 -15.74 -1.50
N ASN A 22 -1.55 -14.63 -1.56
CA ASN A 22 -0.36 -14.47 -2.39
C ASN A 22 0.97 -14.54 -1.61
N LYS A 23 0.95 -14.74 -0.29
CA LYS A 23 2.15 -14.68 0.56
C LYS A 23 3.30 -15.58 0.11
N THR A 24 2.99 -16.78 -0.40
CA THR A 24 4.01 -17.71 -0.88
C THR A 24 4.66 -17.19 -2.18
N ALA A 25 3.88 -16.64 -3.10
CA ALA A 25 4.41 -16.03 -4.32
C ALA A 25 5.30 -14.83 -4.00
N ILE A 26 4.87 -13.97 -3.05
CA ILE A 26 5.65 -12.81 -2.57
C ILE A 26 6.97 -13.29 -1.94
N ASN A 27 6.94 -14.31 -1.07
CA ASN A 27 8.14 -14.88 -0.46
C ASN A 27 9.15 -15.37 -1.48
N ASN A 28 8.69 -16.03 -2.55
CA ASN A 28 9.55 -16.58 -3.60
C ASN A 28 10.29 -15.50 -4.41
N MET A 29 9.81 -14.25 -4.39
CA MET A 29 10.45 -13.11 -5.05
C MET A 29 11.41 -12.36 -4.12
N ASN A 30 11.48 -12.71 -2.84
CA ASN A 30 12.26 -11.98 -1.84
C ASN A 30 13.76 -12.27 -1.96
N VAL A 31 14.47 -11.38 -2.65
CA VAL A 31 15.93 -11.44 -2.84
C VAL A 31 16.66 -10.19 -2.36
N PHE A 32 15.92 -9.12 -2.04
CA PHE A 32 16.48 -7.84 -1.59
C PHE A 32 15.65 -7.26 -0.44
N PRO A 33 16.27 -6.58 0.56
CA PRO A 33 17.74 -6.45 0.77
C PRO A 33 18.38 -7.71 1.35
N VAL A 34 17.60 -8.63 1.91
CA VAL A 34 18.04 -9.92 2.47
C VAL A 34 17.17 -11.03 1.87
N PRO A 35 17.75 -12.08 1.28
CA PRO A 35 17.00 -13.16 0.65
C PRO A 35 16.54 -14.22 1.67
N ASP A 36 15.78 -13.82 2.68
CA ASP A 36 15.27 -14.68 3.75
C ASP A 36 13.88 -15.28 3.47
N GLY A 37 13.25 -14.87 2.36
CA GLY A 37 11.99 -15.47 1.89
C GLY A 37 10.80 -15.17 2.79
N ASP A 38 10.79 -14.06 3.52
CA ASP A 38 9.78 -13.76 4.54
C ASP A 38 8.91 -12.52 4.26
N THR A 39 9.15 -11.80 3.15
CA THR A 39 8.42 -10.56 2.81
C THR A 39 6.91 -10.75 2.81
N GLY A 40 6.41 -11.81 2.17
CA GLY A 40 4.98 -12.09 2.12
C GLY A 40 4.40 -12.44 3.49
N ILE A 41 5.13 -13.20 4.31
CA ILE A 41 4.74 -13.50 5.69
C ILE A 41 4.67 -12.22 6.50
N ASN A 42 5.70 -11.37 6.42
CA ASN A 42 5.79 -10.13 7.17
C ASN A 42 4.67 -9.16 6.81
N MET A 43 4.38 -8.96 5.52
CA MET A 43 3.28 -8.10 5.06
C MET A 43 1.92 -8.66 5.49
N THR A 44 1.71 -9.98 5.34
CA THR A 44 0.46 -10.65 5.76
C THR A 44 0.24 -10.50 7.26
N LEU A 45 1.23 -10.81 8.11
CA LEU A 45 1.11 -10.67 9.56
C LEU A 45 0.87 -9.22 9.98
N THR A 46 1.50 -8.28 9.29
CA THR A 46 1.33 -6.84 9.55
C THR A 46 -0.10 -6.40 9.27
N LEU A 47 -0.69 -6.77 8.13
CA LEU A 47 -2.01 -6.32 7.73
C LEU A 47 -3.15 -7.17 8.32
N SER A 48 -2.92 -8.46 8.62
CA SER A 48 -3.96 -9.38 9.13
C SER A 48 -4.62 -8.92 10.43
N THR A 49 -3.98 -8.01 11.17
CA THR A 49 -4.53 -7.42 12.40
C THR A 49 -5.87 -6.72 12.16
N VAL A 50 -6.13 -6.21 10.94
CA VAL A 50 -7.42 -5.57 10.61
C VAL A 50 -8.60 -6.52 10.73
N ARG A 51 -8.38 -7.84 10.59
CA ARG A 51 -9.40 -8.88 10.75
C ARG A 51 -9.89 -9.05 12.20
N THR A 52 -9.19 -8.44 13.17
CA THR A 52 -9.62 -8.45 14.58
C THR A 52 -10.68 -7.39 14.88
N LEU A 53 -10.97 -6.49 13.92
CA LEU A 53 -12.13 -5.61 13.97
C LEU A 53 -13.35 -6.41 13.51
N ASP A 54 -14.41 -6.36 14.31
CA ASP A 54 -15.70 -6.97 14.00
C ASP A 54 -16.62 -5.94 13.31
N GLY A 55 -16.24 -5.55 12.09
CA GLY A 55 -16.87 -4.47 11.35
C GLY A 55 -16.40 -3.07 11.75
N PHE A 56 -16.83 -2.09 11.00
CA PHE A 56 -16.59 -0.68 11.31
C PHE A 56 -17.76 0.18 10.83
N ASP A 57 -18.29 0.99 11.74
CA ASP A 57 -19.33 1.98 11.46
C ASP A 57 -18.88 3.33 12.02
N GLY A 58 -18.54 4.27 11.14
CA GLY A 58 -17.98 5.56 11.50
C GLY A 58 -17.36 6.27 10.30
N SER A 59 -16.67 7.37 10.54
CA SER A 59 -16.01 8.15 9.51
C SER A 59 -14.80 7.43 8.91
N VAL A 60 -14.41 7.82 7.68
CA VAL A 60 -13.17 7.33 7.06
C VAL A 60 -11.95 7.73 7.89
N SER A 61 -11.98 8.90 8.53
CA SER A 61 -10.93 9.37 9.44
C SER A 61 -10.72 8.43 10.62
N GLU A 62 -11.81 8.06 11.31
CA GLU A 62 -11.75 7.16 12.48
C GLU A 62 -11.28 5.75 12.08
N CYS A 63 -11.80 5.22 10.95
CA CYS A 63 -11.41 3.92 10.43
C CYS A 63 -9.92 3.88 10.08
N ALA A 64 -9.46 4.83 9.27
CA ALA A 64 -8.07 4.91 8.84
C ALA A 64 -7.12 5.09 10.03
N GLY A 65 -7.48 5.92 11.00
CA GLY A 65 -6.69 6.11 12.24
C GLY A 65 -6.55 4.82 13.04
N LYS A 66 -7.67 4.12 13.28
CA LYS A 66 -7.69 2.85 14.02
C LYS A 66 -6.87 1.77 13.31
N ILE A 67 -7.06 1.61 12.00
CA ILE A 67 -6.32 0.64 11.19
C ILE A 67 -4.82 0.97 11.20
N ALA A 68 -4.43 2.24 11.01
CA ALA A 68 -3.03 2.65 11.03
C ALA A 68 -2.34 2.31 12.35
N ASP A 69 -3.00 2.54 13.48
CA ASP A 69 -2.48 2.20 14.81
C ASP A 69 -2.31 0.69 15.00
N MET A 70 -3.27 -0.10 14.52
CA MET A 70 -3.21 -1.57 14.60
C MET A 70 -2.09 -2.14 13.74
N VAL A 71 -2.00 -1.70 12.49
CA VAL A 71 -0.99 -2.14 11.52
C VAL A 71 0.41 -1.75 12.00
N LEU A 72 0.58 -0.54 12.56
CA LEU A 72 1.86 -0.10 13.12
C LEU A 72 2.34 -0.98 14.28
N ARG A 73 1.44 -1.37 15.20
CA ARG A 73 1.78 -2.26 16.32
C ARG A 73 2.09 -3.69 15.87
N SER A 74 1.56 -4.11 14.75
CA SER A 74 1.74 -5.46 14.18
C SER A 74 2.86 -5.54 13.16
N ALA A 75 3.55 -4.44 12.87
CA ALA A 75 4.58 -4.34 11.83
C ALA A 75 5.68 -5.40 12.03
N ARG A 76 5.98 -6.15 10.95
CA ARG A 76 7.01 -7.19 10.90
C ARG A 76 7.97 -6.94 9.75
N GLY A 77 9.26 -7.08 10.04
CA GLY A 77 10.32 -6.90 9.04
C GLY A 77 10.34 -5.50 8.41
N ASN A 78 11.20 -5.31 7.43
CA ASN A 78 11.30 -4.03 6.71
C ASN A 78 10.03 -3.72 5.89
N SER A 79 9.47 -4.73 5.22
CA SER A 79 8.27 -4.59 4.40
C SER A 79 7.05 -4.20 5.23
N GLY A 80 6.86 -4.82 6.41
CA GLY A 80 5.79 -4.45 7.32
C GLY A 80 5.97 -3.06 7.93
N ALA A 81 7.19 -2.65 8.26
CA ALA A 81 7.48 -1.30 8.73
C ALA A 81 7.13 -0.24 7.67
N ILE A 82 7.56 -0.44 6.41
CA ILE A 82 7.24 0.44 5.28
C ILE A 82 5.72 0.53 5.09
N LEU A 83 5.03 -0.62 5.02
CA LEU A 83 3.59 -0.70 4.85
C LEU A 83 2.83 -0.01 5.99
N SER A 84 3.27 -0.20 7.24
CA SER A 84 2.63 0.43 8.41
C SER A 84 2.74 1.95 8.39
N LEU A 85 3.88 2.49 7.95
CA LEU A 85 4.06 3.94 7.83
C LEU A 85 3.31 4.51 6.63
N PHE A 86 3.14 3.76 5.55
CA PHE A 86 2.25 4.13 4.46
C PHE A 86 0.82 4.34 4.97
N PHE A 87 0.23 3.38 5.68
CA PHE A 87 -1.12 3.51 6.25
C PHE A 87 -1.22 4.63 7.29
N ARG A 88 -0.17 4.84 8.08
CA ARG A 88 -0.11 5.98 9.00
C ARG A 88 -0.13 7.32 8.27
N GLY A 89 0.56 7.43 7.14
CA GLY A 89 0.53 8.62 6.30
C GLY A 89 -0.85 8.84 5.69
N MET A 90 -1.50 7.79 5.18
CA MET A 90 -2.88 7.85 4.69
C MET A 90 -3.84 8.36 5.78
N ALA A 91 -3.79 7.77 6.98
CA ALA A 91 -4.63 8.19 8.10
C ALA A 91 -4.46 9.68 8.45
N LYS A 92 -3.23 10.20 8.40
CA LYS A 92 -2.97 11.64 8.60
C LYS A 92 -3.62 12.51 7.54
N ALA A 93 -3.63 12.08 6.29
CA ALA A 93 -4.25 12.83 5.20
C ALA A 93 -5.80 12.78 5.24
N LEU A 94 -6.36 11.68 5.74
CA LEU A 94 -7.81 11.47 5.88
C LEU A 94 -8.37 12.03 7.20
N ALA A 95 -7.52 12.61 8.07
CA ALA A 95 -7.93 13.11 9.37
C ALA A 95 -9.02 14.18 9.26
N GLY A 96 -10.11 14.00 10.02
CA GLY A 96 -11.24 14.93 10.08
C GLY A 96 -12.24 14.82 8.92
N LEU A 97 -12.10 13.83 8.03
CA LEU A 97 -13.04 13.57 6.96
C LEU A 97 -14.07 12.53 7.38
N ASP A 98 -15.34 12.76 7.09
CA ASP A 98 -16.39 11.75 7.23
C ASP A 98 -16.28 10.73 6.09
N ASP A 99 -16.18 11.23 4.86
CA ASP A 99 -16.01 10.47 3.63
C ASP A 99 -14.81 11.01 2.84
N ALA A 100 -14.21 10.19 1.99
CA ALA A 100 -13.11 10.58 1.12
C ALA A 100 -13.50 10.45 -0.36
N ASP A 101 -13.23 11.48 -1.15
CA ASP A 101 -13.34 11.45 -2.61
C ASP A 101 -12.01 11.03 -3.27
N ALA A 102 -11.98 11.00 -4.63
CA ALA A 102 -10.80 10.65 -5.40
C ALA A 102 -9.60 11.56 -5.07
N THR A 103 -9.84 12.85 -4.85
CA THR A 103 -8.79 13.82 -4.51
C THR A 103 -8.21 13.57 -3.11
N ASP A 104 -9.05 13.21 -2.16
CA ASP A 104 -8.62 12.90 -0.79
C ASP A 104 -7.84 11.60 -0.73
N ILE A 105 -8.25 10.58 -1.49
CA ILE A 105 -7.51 9.34 -1.64
C ILE A 105 -6.15 9.58 -2.30
N ALA A 106 -6.07 10.40 -3.35
CA ALA A 106 -4.79 10.75 -3.98
C ALA A 106 -3.82 11.42 -3.00
N LYS A 107 -4.31 12.38 -2.19
CA LYS A 107 -3.53 13.01 -1.11
C LYS A 107 -3.10 11.97 -0.06
N ALA A 108 -3.99 11.00 0.25
CA ALA A 108 -3.68 9.95 1.21
C ALA A 108 -2.55 9.04 0.68
N PHE A 109 -2.58 8.64 -0.59
CA PHE A 109 -1.49 7.91 -1.23
C PHE A 109 -0.18 8.70 -1.20
N ARG A 110 -0.22 9.99 -1.54
CA ARG A 110 0.96 10.87 -1.48
C ARG A 110 1.55 10.93 -0.09
N ARG A 111 0.72 11.22 0.91
CA ARG A 111 1.18 11.30 2.30
C ARG A 111 1.66 9.96 2.84
N GLY A 112 1.00 8.87 2.46
CA GLY A 112 1.42 7.51 2.78
C GLY A 112 2.82 7.22 2.24
N THR A 113 3.06 7.51 0.98
CA THR A 113 4.36 7.36 0.32
C THR A 113 5.47 8.18 1.00
N GLU A 114 5.21 9.43 1.35
CA GLU A 114 6.16 10.29 2.06
C GLU A 114 6.57 9.72 3.43
N GLU A 115 5.62 9.17 4.19
CA GLU A 115 5.92 8.54 5.48
C GLU A 115 6.65 7.20 5.28
N ALA A 116 6.32 6.42 4.25
CA ALA A 116 7.01 5.17 3.91
C ALA A 116 8.49 5.40 3.55
N TYR A 117 8.80 6.43 2.76
CA TYR A 117 10.19 6.80 2.45
C TYR A 117 11.01 7.16 3.70
N LYS A 118 10.39 7.75 4.73
CA LYS A 118 11.06 8.07 6.01
C LYS A 118 11.38 6.83 6.85
N ALA A 119 10.77 5.68 6.56
CA ALA A 119 11.05 4.42 7.23
C ALA A 119 12.45 3.87 6.91
N VAL A 120 13.03 4.29 5.80
CA VAL A 120 14.26 3.71 5.25
C VAL A 120 15.36 4.75 5.26
N MET A 121 16.49 4.42 5.91
CA MET A 121 17.65 5.35 5.97
C MET A 121 18.22 5.65 4.59
N ASN A 122 18.28 4.64 3.71
CA ASN A 122 18.78 4.75 2.35
C ASN A 122 17.71 4.22 1.39
N PRO A 123 16.71 5.03 0.99
CA PRO A 123 15.67 4.62 0.06
C PRO A 123 16.29 4.17 -1.28
N THR A 124 15.91 2.99 -1.74
CA THR A 124 16.42 2.39 -2.98
C THR A 124 15.29 2.30 -3.99
N GLU A 125 15.54 2.81 -5.20
CA GLU A 125 14.59 2.68 -6.32
C GLU A 125 14.59 1.23 -6.85
N GLY A 126 13.48 0.87 -7.51
CA GLY A 126 13.23 -0.53 -7.92
C GLY A 126 12.68 -1.40 -6.79
N THR A 127 12.08 -0.78 -5.76
CA THR A 127 11.47 -1.45 -4.60
C THR A 127 10.03 -1.03 -4.40
N ILE A 128 9.37 -1.56 -3.39
CA ILE A 128 8.02 -1.14 -2.94
C ILE A 128 7.88 0.40 -2.88
N LEU A 129 8.94 1.11 -2.49
CA LEU A 129 8.92 2.58 -2.42
C LEU A 129 8.70 3.20 -3.80
N THR A 130 9.33 2.66 -4.84
CA THR A 130 9.12 3.11 -6.23
C THR A 130 7.69 2.88 -6.69
N VAL A 131 7.14 1.70 -6.40
CA VAL A 131 5.76 1.36 -6.78
C VAL A 131 4.79 2.30 -6.08
N MET A 132 4.92 2.50 -4.76
CA MET A 132 4.12 3.46 -4.00
C MET A 132 4.21 4.88 -4.57
N ARG A 133 5.41 5.36 -4.87
CA ARG A 133 5.64 6.70 -5.39
C ARG A 133 5.00 6.90 -6.76
N LYS A 134 5.21 5.97 -7.69
CA LYS A 134 4.63 6.06 -9.03
C LYS A 134 3.11 6.05 -9.00
N THR A 135 2.52 5.20 -8.17
CA THR A 135 1.06 5.16 -7.98
C THR A 135 0.54 6.46 -7.38
N ALA A 136 1.23 7.03 -6.39
CA ALA A 136 0.82 8.28 -5.75
C ALA A 136 0.96 9.50 -6.67
N GLU A 137 2.05 9.59 -7.45
CA GLU A 137 2.27 10.64 -8.45
C GLU A 137 1.14 10.66 -9.47
N GLU A 138 0.80 9.51 -10.03
CA GLU A 138 -0.29 9.37 -11.00
C GLU A 138 -1.65 9.67 -10.37
N ALA A 139 -1.92 9.20 -9.16
CA ALA A 139 -3.17 9.48 -8.46
C ALA A 139 -3.42 10.98 -8.31
N GLU A 140 -2.40 11.77 -7.96
CA GLU A 140 -2.53 13.23 -7.84
C GLU A 140 -2.85 13.90 -9.18
N GLU A 141 -2.31 13.39 -10.29
CA GLU A 141 -2.54 13.94 -11.63
C GLU A 141 -3.96 13.67 -12.12
N ILE A 142 -4.45 12.44 -11.92
CA ILE A 142 -5.72 12.00 -12.52
C ILE A 142 -6.95 12.27 -11.65
N ALA A 143 -6.80 12.38 -10.31
CA ALA A 143 -7.93 12.50 -9.38
C ALA A 143 -8.81 13.73 -9.63
N LYS A 144 -8.22 14.85 -10.07
CA LYS A 144 -8.94 16.09 -10.34
C LYS A 144 -9.40 16.25 -11.78
N THR A 145 -8.87 15.42 -12.67
CA THR A 145 -9.09 15.52 -14.12
C THR A 145 -9.96 14.38 -14.61
N ARG A 146 -9.35 13.22 -14.82
CA ARG A 146 -9.97 12.05 -15.44
C ARG A 146 -10.99 11.36 -14.53
N PHE A 147 -10.74 11.33 -13.21
CA PHE A 147 -11.56 10.60 -12.25
C PHE A 147 -12.19 11.49 -11.16
N ALA A 148 -12.48 12.76 -11.48
CA ALA A 148 -13.18 13.63 -10.55
C ALA A 148 -14.54 13.02 -10.17
N GLY A 149 -14.69 12.62 -8.89
CA GLY A 149 -15.90 11.96 -8.38
C GLY A 149 -16.04 10.45 -8.69
N ASP A 150 -15.07 9.85 -9.38
CA ASP A 150 -15.05 8.41 -9.69
C ASP A 150 -13.86 7.70 -9.03
N VAL A 151 -14.01 7.40 -7.75
CA VAL A 151 -12.97 6.71 -6.96
C VAL A 151 -12.72 5.28 -7.46
N GLU A 152 -13.76 4.55 -7.86
CA GLU A 152 -13.66 3.16 -8.33
C GLU A 152 -12.87 3.08 -9.65
N GLY A 153 -13.23 3.95 -10.61
CA GLY A 153 -12.49 4.05 -11.87
C GLY A 153 -11.03 4.45 -11.65
N MET A 154 -10.77 5.35 -10.68
CA MET A 154 -9.41 5.74 -10.29
C MET A 154 -8.62 4.55 -9.76
N PHE A 155 -9.16 3.77 -8.82
CA PHE A 155 -8.47 2.58 -8.29
C PHE A 155 -8.18 1.55 -9.39
N THR A 156 -9.15 1.29 -10.27
CA THR A 156 -8.96 0.36 -11.40
C THR A 156 -7.80 0.80 -12.28
N TYR A 157 -7.69 2.07 -12.61
CA TYR A 157 -6.58 2.62 -13.38
C TYR A 157 -5.25 2.57 -12.61
N LEU A 158 -5.26 2.90 -11.32
CA LEU A 158 -4.05 2.88 -10.50
C LEU A 158 -3.49 1.47 -10.28
N MET A 159 -4.30 0.42 -10.38
CA MET A 159 -3.80 -0.96 -10.38
C MET A 159 -2.89 -1.21 -11.60
N ASP A 160 -3.27 -0.76 -12.79
CA ASP A 160 -2.44 -0.88 -13.99
C ASP A 160 -1.13 -0.09 -13.85
N VAL A 161 -1.21 1.13 -13.29
CA VAL A 161 -0.02 1.98 -13.03
C VAL A 161 0.93 1.31 -12.03
N ALA A 162 0.39 0.76 -10.94
CA ALA A 162 1.18 0.06 -9.93
C ALA A 162 1.83 -1.21 -10.52
N GLN A 163 1.10 -1.96 -11.34
CA GLN A 163 1.63 -3.13 -12.02
C GLN A 163 2.75 -2.75 -13.00
N GLU A 164 2.57 -1.70 -13.81
CA GLU A 164 3.62 -1.23 -14.71
C GLU A 164 4.88 -0.78 -13.95
N ALA A 165 4.71 -0.09 -12.83
CA ALA A 165 5.82 0.31 -11.97
C ALA A 165 6.54 -0.91 -11.36
N LEU A 166 5.79 -1.94 -10.96
CA LEU A 166 6.33 -3.20 -10.45
C LEU A 166 7.15 -3.93 -11.51
N ASP A 167 6.62 -4.06 -12.72
CA ASP A 167 7.28 -4.76 -13.84
C ASP A 167 8.61 -4.11 -14.22
N LYS A 168 8.77 -2.80 -13.96
CA LYS A 168 10.00 -2.04 -14.20
C LYS A 168 11.00 -2.08 -13.04
N THR A 169 10.69 -2.70 -11.91
CA THR A 169 11.63 -2.77 -10.77
C THR A 169 12.95 -3.47 -11.11
N PRO A 170 13.01 -4.53 -11.97
CA PRO A 170 14.28 -5.15 -12.36
C PRO A 170 15.19 -4.25 -13.22
N GLU A 171 14.64 -3.22 -13.87
CA GLU A 171 15.42 -2.24 -14.64
C GLU A 171 16.16 -1.26 -13.72
N GLN A 172 15.67 -1.06 -12.50
CA GLN A 172 16.16 -0.08 -11.53
C GLN A 172 17.01 -0.73 -10.42
N LEU A 173 16.77 -2.01 -10.11
CA LEU A 173 17.51 -2.75 -9.09
C LEU A 173 18.15 -4.01 -9.72
N PRO A 174 19.46 -3.97 -10.03
CA PRO A 174 20.14 -5.01 -10.82
C PRO A 174 19.97 -6.44 -10.29
N ILE A 175 19.97 -6.63 -8.96
CA ILE A 175 19.82 -7.97 -8.36
C ILE A 175 18.50 -8.64 -8.76
N LEU A 176 17.41 -7.87 -8.95
CA LEU A 176 16.13 -8.43 -9.40
C LEU A 176 16.22 -8.95 -10.82
N LYS A 177 16.95 -8.24 -11.68
CA LYS A 177 17.19 -8.65 -13.06
C LYS A 177 18.05 -9.92 -13.15
N GLU A 178 19.08 -10.02 -12.31
CA GLU A 178 19.99 -11.18 -12.28
C GLU A 178 19.25 -12.49 -11.96
N VAL A 179 18.24 -12.42 -11.08
CA VAL A 179 17.46 -13.59 -10.67
C VAL A 179 16.09 -13.68 -11.33
N ASN A 180 15.80 -12.75 -12.25
CA ASN A 180 14.57 -12.71 -13.05
C ASN A 180 13.29 -12.68 -12.21
N VAL A 181 13.23 -11.78 -11.24
CA VAL A 181 12.05 -11.52 -10.41
C VAL A 181 11.76 -10.02 -10.35
N VAL A 182 10.55 -9.66 -9.92
CA VAL A 182 10.18 -8.29 -9.53
C VAL A 182 10.40 -8.09 -8.02
N ASP A 183 10.30 -6.84 -7.54
CA ASP A 183 10.42 -6.57 -6.11
C ASP A 183 9.29 -7.21 -5.31
N ALA A 184 9.64 -8.02 -4.31
CA ALA A 184 8.68 -8.76 -3.48
C ALA A 184 7.73 -7.82 -2.70
N GLY A 185 8.27 -6.75 -2.14
CA GLY A 185 7.48 -5.74 -1.42
C GLY A 185 6.51 -4.99 -2.35
N GLY A 186 6.99 -4.60 -3.53
CA GLY A 186 6.18 -3.99 -4.59
C GLY A 186 5.07 -4.93 -5.08
N TYR A 187 5.40 -6.20 -5.27
CA TYR A 187 4.41 -7.23 -5.64
C TYR A 187 3.30 -7.34 -4.59
N GLY A 188 3.67 -7.36 -3.29
CA GLY A 188 2.67 -7.35 -2.21
C GLY A 188 1.87 -6.05 -2.08
N PHE A 189 2.40 -4.91 -2.53
CA PHE A 189 1.68 -3.64 -2.52
C PHE A 189 0.60 -3.54 -3.62
N VAL A 190 0.80 -4.20 -4.75
CA VAL A 190 -0.17 -4.23 -5.87
C VAL A 190 -1.44 -5.01 -5.50
N TYR A 191 -1.34 -6.00 -4.59
CA TYR A 191 -2.51 -6.74 -4.08
C TYR A 191 -3.24 -6.01 -2.95
#